data_7953e4760ed9b81f970148034680d019
#
_entry.id   7953e4760ed9b81f970148034680d019
#
_cell.length_a   1.000
_cell.length_b   1.000
_cell.length_c   1.000
_cell.angle_alpha   90.00
_cell.angle_beta   90.00
_cell.angle_gamma   90.00
#
_symmetry.space_group_name_H-M   'P 1'
#
loop_
_entity.id
_entity.type
_entity.pdbx_description
1 polymer ?
#
loop_
_entity_poly.entity_id
_entity_poly.type
_entity_poly.pdbx_seq_one_letter_code
_entity_poly.pdbx_strand_id
1 'polypeptide(L)'
;MLNRWVLVAVFGLFLISCATMPAGGPLQPQEVVVKVQAADPTNVKVSHKDDVERINKSMEVPNQEGHLSQLSFISKDKAFVKIFSGLSVSDVTRLWNDLCVLENNTNIRDVNLFINSPGGDAFSGLALADQIERARRKGFRITAHASGIIASAAVPVFAVCNQRYAAPGTIFMVHEAALWKWPGRETASDIRSQNELMSLLRERYISKLTANTKLDKGKWEELEKKTTWFSVEKALDWGLVDKIE
;
A
#
# COMPACT_ATOMS: atom_id res chain seq x y z
N MET A 1 31.66 -12.18 -20.36
CA MET A 1 32.82 -11.57 -19.70
C MET A 1 32.74 -10.04 -19.57
N LEU A 2 31.55 -9.49 -19.43
CA LEU A 2 31.36 -8.01 -19.43
C LEU A 2 30.96 -7.41 -18.05
N ASN A 3 30.79 -8.24 -17.03
CA ASN A 3 30.23 -7.73 -15.74
C ASN A 3 31.25 -7.49 -14.61
N ARG A 4 32.56 -7.78 -14.85
CA ARG A 4 33.54 -7.58 -13.78
C ARG A 4 34.11 -6.17 -13.70
N TRP A 5 34.12 -5.43 -14.80
CA TRP A 5 34.72 -4.09 -14.88
C TRP A 5 33.78 -2.97 -14.35
N VAL A 6 32.46 -3.15 -14.47
CA VAL A 6 31.48 -2.17 -13.97
C VAL A 6 31.46 -2.15 -12.43
N LEU A 7 31.61 -3.31 -11.77
CA LEU A 7 31.62 -3.41 -10.31
C LEU A 7 32.89 -2.79 -9.67
N VAL A 8 34.05 -2.93 -10.33
CA VAL A 8 35.31 -2.35 -9.84
C VAL A 8 35.32 -0.82 -9.98
N ALA A 9 34.72 -0.27 -11.04
CA ALA A 9 34.63 1.18 -11.23
C ALA A 9 33.71 1.87 -10.22
N VAL A 10 32.58 1.23 -9.84
CA VAL A 10 31.67 1.75 -8.81
C VAL A 10 32.30 1.69 -7.41
N PHE A 11 33.03 0.62 -7.11
CA PHE A 11 33.75 0.49 -5.82
C PHE A 11 34.95 1.45 -5.71
N GLY A 12 35.66 1.68 -6.80
CA GLY A 12 36.78 2.62 -6.85
C GLY A 12 36.33 4.09 -6.65
N LEU A 13 35.21 4.47 -7.21
CA LEU A 13 34.62 5.81 -7.04
C LEU A 13 34.13 6.05 -5.60
N PHE A 14 33.62 5.02 -4.93
CA PHE A 14 33.18 5.13 -3.54
C PHE A 14 34.36 5.23 -2.54
N LEU A 15 35.47 4.56 -2.82
CA LEU A 15 36.67 4.63 -1.98
C LEU A 15 37.44 5.95 -2.16
N ILE A 16 37.42 6.54 -3.35
CA ILE A 16 38.07 7.85 -3.61
C ILE A 16 37.26 8.97 -2.95
N SER A 17 35.93 8.85 -2.88
CA SER A 17 35.08 9.84 -2.19
C SER A 17 35.25 9.85 -0.67
N CYS A 18 35.63 8.72 -0.06
CA CYS A 18 35.92 8.66 1.38
C CYS A 18 37.34 9.10 1.77
N ALA A 19 38.27 9.14 0.80
CA ALA A 19 39.70 9.44 1.09
C ALA A 19 40.04 10.93 1.03
N THR A 20 39.13 11.82 0.65
CA THR A 20 39.37 13.26 0.49
C THR A 20 38.58 14.15 1.47
N MET A 21 38.27 13.67 2.67
CA MET A 21 37.79 14.55 3.72
C MET A 21 38.97 15.27 4.40
N PRO A 22 39.18 16.56 4.22
CA PRO A 22 40.14 17.31 4.98
C PRO A 22 39.69 17.43 6.44
N ALA A 23 40.58 17.13 7.39
CA ALA A 23 40.35 17.34 8.82
C ALA A 23 40.20 18.84 9.12
N GLY A 24 39.07 19.22 9.72
CA GLY A 24 38.95 20.38 10.56
C GLY A 24 38.91 21.77 9.89
N GLY A 25 37.85 22.04 9.14
CA GLY A 25 37.42 23.42 8.88
C GLY A 25 35.95 23.59 9.29
N PRO A 26 35.46 24.83 9.62
CA PRO A 26 34.06 25.05 9.90
C PRO A 26 33.23 24.57 8.69
N LEU A 27 32.22 23.73 8.97
CA LEU A 27 31.32 23.23 7.96
C LEU A 27 30.67 24.43 7.25
N GLN A 28 31.05 24.68 6.01
CA GLN A 28 30.33 25.58 5.15
C GLN A 28 28.93 24.95 4.95
N PRO A 29 27.85 25.75 4.99
CA PRO A 29 26.52 25.22 4.71
C PRO A 29 26.52 24.56 3.34
N GLN A 30 26.35 23.24 3.31
CA GLN A 30 26.21 22.53 2.05
C GLN A 30 24.88 22.91 1.42
N GLU A 31 24.94 23.24 0.17
CA GLU A 31 23.75 23.50 -0.65
C GLU A 31 22.87 22.25 -0.69
N VAL A 32 21.69 22.32 -0.08
CA VAL A 32 20.71 21.22 -0.15
C VAL A 32 19.90 21.37 -1.43
N VAL A 33 20.17 20.50 -2.38
CA VAL A 33 19.35 20.41 -3.59
C VAL A 33 18.18 19.51 -3.30
N VAL A 34 16.99 20.08 -3.14
CA VAL A 34 15.73 19.34 -3.03
C VAL A 34 15.14 19.21 -4.42
N LYS A 35 15.08 17.97 -4.92
CA LYS A 35 14.34 17.67 -6.14
C LYS A 35 12.88 17.46 -5.78
N VAL A 36 12.04 18.42 -6.06
CA VAL A 36 10.58 18.29 -5.92
C VAL A 36 10.02 17.92 -7.27
N GLN A 37 9.46 16.74 -7.40
CA GLN A 37 8.64 16.38 -8.57
C GLN A 37 7.21 16.90 -8.31
N ALA A 38 6.91 18.08 -8.82
CA ALA A 38 5.56 18.54 -9.04
C ALA A 38 5.05 17.98 -10.39
N ALA A 39 3.79 18.17 -10.72
CA ALA A 39 3.20 17.74 -12.00
C ALA A 39 3.98 18.20 -13.24
N ASP A 40 4.89 19.15 -13.06
CA ASP A 40 5.92 19.55 -14.01
C ASP A 40 7.29 19.39 -13.31
N PRO A 41 8.21 18.53 -13.80
CA PRO A 41 9.45 18.24 -13.12
C PRO A 41 10.42 19.42 -13.22
N THR A 42 10.30 20.39 -12.33
CA THR A 42 11.28 21.47 -12.18
C THR A 42 12.25 21.15 -11.05
N ASN A 43 13.55 21.12 -11.36
CA ASN A 43 14.58 21.08 -10.34
C ASN A 43 14.61 22.44 -9.63
N VAL A 44 14.24 22.48 -8.35
CA VAL A 44 14.29 23.70 -7.56
C VAL A 44 15.54 23.65 -6.68
N LYS A 45 16.41 24.65 -6.88
CA LYS A 45 17.61 24.85 -6.07
C LYS A 45 17.27 25.80 -4.93
N VAL A 46 17.27 25.31 -3.70
CA VAL A 46 16.99 26.16 -2.52
C VAL A 46 18.29 26.72 -2.02
N SER A 47 18.60 27.95 -2.38
CA SER A 47 19.80 28.65 -1.91
C SER A 47 19.49 29.94 -1.16
N HIS A 48 18.27 30.47 -1.25
CA HIS A 48 17.85 31.73 -0.65
C HIS A 48 16.44 31.68 -0.09
N LYS A 49 16.11 32.67 0.75
CA LYS A 49 14.79 32.84 1.36
C LYS A 49 13.67 32.90 0.33
N ASP A 50 13.96 33.53 -0.82
CA ASP A 50 13.02 33.67 -1.93
C ASP A 50 12.72 32.34 -2.62
N ASP A 51 13.67 31.40 -2.61
CA ASP A 51 13.47 30.05 -3.15
C ASP A 51 12.61 29.19 -2.20
N VAL A 52 12.75 29.39 -0.90
CA VAL A 52 11.87 28.74 0.11
C VAL A 52 10.45 29.27 -0.02
N GLU A 53 10.27 30.57 -0.25
CA GLU A 53 8.95 31.16 -0.45
C GLU A 53 8.31 30.70 -1.77
N ARG A 54 9.11 30.53 -2.83
CA ARG A 54 8.67 29.98 -4.10
C ARG A 54 8.33 28.49 -3.99
N ILE A 55 9.10 27.71 -3.24
CA ILE A 55 8.81 26.30 -2.95
C ILE A 55 7.55 26.20 -2.09
N ASN A 56 7.41 27.01 -1.05
CA ASN A 56 6.20 27.04 -0.24
C ASN A 56 4.97 27.41 -1.08
N LYS A 57 5.12 28.34 -2.03
CA LYS A 57 4.05 28.71 -2.95
C LYS A 57 3.77 27.66 -4.03
N SER A 58 4.76 26.84 -4.40
CA SER A 58 4.57 25.65 -5.26
C SER A 58 4.13 24.42 -4.52
N MET A 59 4.40 24.37 -3.20
CA MET A 59 3.87 23.38 -2.26
C MET A 59 2.55 23.83 -1.61
N GLU A 60 2.17 25.10 -1.73
CA GLU A 60 0.75 25.42 -1.66
C GLU A 60 0.11 24.66 -2.80
N VAL A 61 -0.28 23.43 -2.47
CA VAL A 61 -1.19 22.63 -3.27
C VAL A 61 -2.28 23.61 -3.67
N PRO A 62 -2.38 23.97 -4.97
CA PRO A 62 -3.42 24.91 -5.41
C PRO A 62 -4.67 24.34 -4.84
N ASN A 63 -5.42 25.17 -4.14
CA ASN A 63 -6.69 24.79 -3.52
C ASN A 63 -7.33 23.69 -4.38
N GLN A 64 -6.93 22.45 -4.06
CA GLN A 64 -7.35 21.32 -4.87
C GLN A 64 -8.81 21.20 -4.52
N GLU A 65 -9.62 21.85 -5.33
CA GLU A 65 -10.96 21.38 -5.55
C GLU A 65 -10.79 19.89 -5.76
N GLY A 66 -11.09 19.13 -4.70
CA GLY A 66 -10.68 17.77 -4.47
C GLY A 66 -10.72 16.87 -5.68
N HIS A 67 -9.64 16.80 -6.40
CA HIS A 67 -9.48 15.87 -7.50
C HIS A 67 -9.16 14.50 -6.94
N LEU A 68 -10.01 13.54 -7.23
CA LEU A 68 -9.75 12.13 -7.01
C LEU A 68 -8.54 11.69 -7.85
N SER A 69 -7.86 10.65 -7.41
CA SER A 69 -6.76 10.05 -8.17
C SER A 69 -7.23 9.60 -9.57
N GLN A 70 -6.29 9.42 -10.50
CA GLN A 70 -6.60 8.98 -11.87
C GLN A 70 -7.35 7.63 -11.96
N LEU A 71 -7.31 6.84 -10.88
CA LEU A 71 -8.01 5.55 -10.79
C LEU A 71 -9.38 5.67 -10.12
N SER A 72 -9.80 6.88 -9.76
CA SER A 72 -11.04 7.15 -9.05
C SER A 72 -11.85 8.22 -9.79
N PHE A 73 -13.16 8.08 -9.76
CA PHE A 73 -14.07 9.07 -10.33
C PHE A 73 -15.39 9.08 -9.58
N ILE A 74 -16.13 10.17 -9.73
CA ILE A 74 -17.49 10.32 -9.20
C ILE A 74 -18.48 10.23 -10.37
N SER A 75 -19.53 9.46 -10.17
CA SER A 75 -20.70 9.43 -11.05
C SER A 75 -21.96 9.51 -10.21
N LYS A 76 -22.77 10.54 -10.44
CA LYS A 76 -23.95 10.88 -9.65
C LYS A 76 -23.58 11.06 -8.16
N ASP A 77 -24.08 10.18 -7.31
CA ASP A 77 -23.94 10.17 -5.85
C ASP A 77 -22.96 9.11 -5.32
N LYS A 78 -22.16 8.51 -6.21
CA LYS A 78 -21.22 7.41 -5.89
C LYS A 78 -19.81 7.72 -6.34
N ALA A 79 -18.85 7.30 -5.55
CA ALA A 79 -17.46 7.26 -5.94
C ALA A 79 -17.08 5.85 -6.41
N PHE A 80 -16.16 5.79 -7.36
CA PHE A 80 -15.62 4.56 -7.95
C PHE A 80 -14.11 4.59 -7.81
N VAL A 81 -13.56 3.59 -7.15
CA VAL A 81 -12.12 3.44 -6.88
C VAL A 81 -11.63 2.10 -7.42
N LYS A 82 -10.42 2.05 -7.97
CA LYS A 82 -9.86 0.83 -8.55
C LYS A 82 -8.55 0.44 -7.88
N ILE A 83 -8.40 -0.85 -7.59
CA ILE A 83 -7.15 -1.49 -7.16
C ILE A 83 -6.91 -2.69 -8.11
N PHE A 84 -6.16 -2.47 -9.20
CA PHE A 84 -5.90 -3.46 -10.25
C PHE A 84 -4.41 -3.78 -10.40
N SER A 85 -3.73 -3.94 -9.26
CA SER A 85 -2.29 -4.17 -9.23
C SER A 85 -1.87 -4.92 -7.97
N GLY A 86 -0.58 -5.24 -7.84
CA GLY A 86 0.02 -5.59 -6.56
C GLY A 86 -0.08 -4.43 -5.58
N LEU A 87 -0.37 -4.74 -4.32
CA LEU A 87 -0.55 -3.72 -3.28
C LEU A 87 0.79 -3.11 -2.87
N SER A 88 0.80 -1.79 -2.73
CA SER A 88 1.97 -0.98 -2.43
C SER A 88 1.63 0.26 -1.58
N VAL A 89 2.65 0.95 -1.09
CA VAL A 89 2.49 2.21 -0.35
C VAL A 89 1.76 3.27 -1.20
N SER A 90 1.95 3.27 -2.52
CA SER A 90 1.24 4.21 -3.41
C SER A 90 -0.27 3.98 -3.42
N ASP A 91 -0.73 2.73 -3.30
CA ASP A 91 -2.16 2.41 -3.19
C ASP A 91 -2.75 2.91 -1.88
N VAL A 92 -1.98 2.78 -0.78
CA VAL A 92 -2.34 3.31 0.54
C VAL A 92 -2.52 4.83 0.47
N THR A 93 -1.56 5.53 -0.12
CA THR A 93 -1.61 7.00 -0.25
C THR A 93 -2.77 7.45 -1.14
N ARG A 94 -3.00 6.77 -2.27
CA ARG A 94 -4.12 7.08 -3.17
C ARG A 94 -5.46 6.93 -2.49
N LEU A 95 -5.72 5.78 -1.88
CA LEU A 95 -7.00 5.54 -1.19
C LEU A 95 -7.21 6.53 -0.05
N TRP A 96 -6.15 6.85 0.69
CA TRP A 96 -6.21 7.88 1.74
C TRP A 96 -6.65 9.22 1.18
N ASN A 97 -6.00 9.69 0.11
CA ASN A 97 -6.31 10.97 -0.53
C ASN A 97 -7.76 10.98 -1.06
N ASP A 98 -8.18 9.93 -1.76
CA ASP A 98 -9.53 9.83 -2.31
C ASP A 98 -10.59 9.88 -1.20
N LEU A 99 -10.38 9.14 -0.11
CA LEU A 99 -11.29 9.16 1.04
C LEU A 99 -11.31 10.53 1.74
N CYS A 100 -10.15 11.20 1.85
CA CYS A 100 -10.10 12.55 2.41
C CYS A 100 -10.84 13.57 1.54
N VAL A 101 -10.69 13.48 0.22
CA VAL A 101 -11.43 14.32 -0.74
C VAL A 101 -12.94 14.10 -0.60
N LEU A 102 -13.38 12.85 -0.57
CA LEU A 102 -14.79 12.50 -0.42
C LEU A 102 -15.34 12.96 0.93
N GLU A 103 -14.55 12.83 2.00
CA GLU A 103 -14.97 13.22 3.34
C GLU A 103 -15.16 14.74 3.48
N ASN A 104 -14.23 15.53 2.94
CA ASN A 104 -14.16 16.97 3.19
C ASN A 104 -14.84 17.82 2.12
N ASN A 105 -14.90 17.34 0.88
CA ASN A 105 -15.33 18.16 -0.27
C ASN A 105 -16.66 17.68 -0.88
N THR A 106 -17.24 16.59 -0.39
CA THR A 106 -18.47 16.03 -0.96
C THR A 106 -19.42 15.50 0.13
N ASN A 107 -20.69 15.31 -0.24
CA ASN A 107 -21.66 14.57 0.57
C ASN A 107 -21.70 13.08 0.20
N ILE A 108 -20.82 12.63 -0.69
CA ILE A 108 -20.78 11.24 -1.17
C ILE A 108 -20.22 10.35 -0.07
N ARG A 109 -20.97 9.27 0.24
CA ARG A 109 -20.57 8.26 1.22
C ARG A 109 -20.62 6.85 0.65
N ASP A 110 -21.14 6.68 -0.56
CA ASP A 110 -21.18 5.41 -1.28
C ASP A 110 -19.95 5.26 -2.19
N VAL A 111 -19.12 4.28 -1.89
CA VAL A 111 -17.88 3.99 -2.62
C VAL A 111 -17.94 2.58 -3.20
N ASN A 112 -17.83 2.47 -4.51
CA ASN A 112 -17.65 1.19 -5.19
C ASN A 112 -16.15 0.95 -5.40
N LEU A 113 -15.61 -0.07 -4.76
CA LEU A 113 -14.21 -0.43 -4.81
C LEU A 113 -14.02 -1.67 -5.69
N PHE A 114 -13.48 -1.49 -6.89
CA PHE A 114 -13.18 -2.58 -7.82
C PHE A 114 -11.79 -3.12 -7.53
N ILE A 115 -11.70 -4.44 -7.29
CA ILE A 115 -10.45 -5.08 -6.90
C ILE A 115 -10.13 -6.25 -7.83
N ASN A 116 -8.92 -6.25 -8.38
CA ASN A 116 -8.26 -7.38 -9.04
C ASN A 116 -6.79 -7.33 -8.64
N SER A 117 -6.42 -8.09 -7.62
CA SER A 117 -5.09 -7.97 -7.03
C SER A 117 -4.53 -9.31 -6.57
N PRO A 118 -3.28 -9.64 -6.94
CA PRO A 118 -2.58 -10.82 -6.43
C PRO A 118 -2.09 -10.64 -4.98
N GLY A 119 -2.37 -9.51 -4.34
CA GLY A 119 -1.77 -9.11 -3.07
C GLY A 119 -0.55 -8.23 -3.28
N GLY A 120 0.46 -8.37 -2.44
CA GLY A 120 1.67 -7.56 -2.49
C GLY A 120 2.21 -7.28 -1.10
N ASP A 121 2.64 -6.05 -0.83
CA ASP A 121 3.19 -5.68 0.46
C ASP A 121 2.15 -5.86 1.59
N ALA A 122 2.52 -6.65 2.60
CA ALA A 122 1.62 -7.01 3.70
C ALA A 122 1.23 -5.81 4.56
N PHE A 123 2.16 -4.87 4.79
CA PHE A 123 1.87 -3.65 5.54
C PHE A 123 0.91 -2.75 4.78
N SER A 124 1.09 -2.63 3.46
CA SER A 124 0.19 -1.87 2.59
C SER A 124 -1.20 -2.47 2.56
N GLY A 125 -1.33 -3.80 2.48
CA GLY A 125 -2.62 -4.48 2.55
C GLY A 125 -3.35 -4.24 3.86
N LEU A 126 -2.67 -4.38 4.99
CA LEU A 126 -3.24 -4.08 6.31
C LEU A 126 -3.59 -2.60 6.47
N ALA A 127 -2.75 -1.68 5.98
CA ALA A 127 -3.02 -0.26 6.03
C ALA A 127 -4.25 0.13 5.18
N LEU A 128 -4.41 -0.44 3.99
CA LEU A 128 -5.61 -0.27 3.16
C LEU A 128 -6.87 -0.77 3.88
N ALA A 129 -6.80 -1.94 4.49
CA ALA A 129 -7.91 -2.49 5.27
C ALA A 129 -8.27 -1.57 6.47
N ASP A 130 -7.28 -1.05 7.19
CA ASP A 130 -7.49 -0.10 8.29
C ASP A 130 -8.12 1.22 7.81
N GLN A 131 -7.75 1.71 6.63
CA GLN A 131 -8.35 2.91 6.02
C GLN A 131 -9.82 2.68 5.68
N ILE A 132 -10.16 1.52 5.10
CA ILE A 132 -11.54 1.13 4.80
C ILE A 132 -12.37 1.06 6.09
N GLU A 133 -11.87 0.40 7.12
CA GLU A 133 -12.56 0.34 8.42
C GLU A 133 -12.73 1.74 9.05
N ARG A 134 -11.71 2.61 8.95
CA ARG A 134 -11.81 4.00 9.40
C ARG A 134 -12.90 4.76 8.63
N ALA A 135 -12.94 4.63 7.30
CA ALA A 135 -13.95 5.27 6.47
C ALA A 135 -15.37 4.76 6.82
N ARG A 136 -15.52 3.45 7.04
CA ARG A 136 -16.80 2.86 7.50
C ARG A 136 -17.27 3.48 8.82
N ARG A 137 -16.38 3.65 9.80
CA ARG A 137 -16.70 4.33 11.07
C ARG A 137 -17.12 5.80 10.88
N LYS A 138 -16.70 6.43 9.78
CA LYS A 138 -17.11 7.79 9.38
C LYS A 138 -18.36 7.84 8.50
N GLY A 139 -19.06 6.72 8.36
CA GLY A 139 -20.33 6.63 7.65
C GLY A 139 -20.20 6.31 6.16
N PHE A 140 -19.01 5.98 5.66
CA PHE A 140 -18.88 5.49 4.29
C PHE A 140 -19.45 4.07 4.16
N ARG A 141 -20.12 3.81 3.05
CA ARG A 141 -20.57 2.49 2.61
C ARG A 141 -19.67 2.05 1.46
N ILE A 142 -18.78 1.10 1.73
CA ILE A 142 -17.80 0.62 0.76
C ILE A 142 -18.25 -0.75 0.25
N THR A 143 -18.64 -0.79 -1.02
CA THR A 143 -18.99 -2.03 -1.72
C THR A 143 -17.80 -2.47 -2.57
N ALA A 144 -17.25 -3.63 -2.26
CA ALA A 144 -16.17 -4.21 -3.04
C ALA A 144 -16.74 -5.09 -4.18
N HIS A 145 -16.16 -4.93 -5.37
CA HIS A 145 -16.44 -5.73 -6.55
C HIS A 145 -15.15 -6.44 -6.98
N ALA A 146 -15.08 -7.74 -6.76
CA ALA A 146 -13.93 -8.57 -7.12
C ALA A 146 -14.07 -9.14 -8.53
N SER A 147 -12.99 -9.13 -9.29
CA SER A 147 -12.90 -9.82 -10.58
C SER A 147 -11.50 -10.38 -10.80
N GLY A 148 -11.38 -11.50 -11.50
CA GLY A 148 -10.09 -12.14 -11.74
C GLY A 148 -9.51 -12.77 -10.47
N ILE A 149 -8.70 -12.04 -9.69
CA ILE A 149 -8.01 -12.59 -8.52
C ILE A 149 -8.10 -11.66 -7.30
N ILE A 150 -8.33 -12.25 -6.14
CA ILE A 150 -8.15 -11.63 -4.82
C ILE A 150 -7.25 -12.53 -3.99
N ALA A 151 -5.98 -12.19 -3.85
CA ALA A 151 -5.02 -13.08 -3.21
C ALA A 151 -4.17 -12.38 -2.13
N SER A 152 -3.69 -13.17 -1.15
CA SER A 152 -2.69 -12.74 -0.18
C SER A 152 -3.14 -11.47 0.57
N ALA A 153 -2.33 -10.42 0.59
CA ALA A 153 -2.60 -9.15 1.26
C ALA A 153 -3.87 -8.42 0.75
N ALA A 154 -4.43 -8.79 -0.42
CA ALA A 154 -5.68 -8.22 -0.92
C ALA A 154 -6.94 -8.83 -0.27
N VAL A 155 -6.84 -10.02 0.32
CA VAL A 155 -7.99 -10.70 0.93
C VAL A 155 -8.55 -9.92 2.12
N PRO A 156 -7.76 -9.45 3.09
CA PRO A 156 -8.29 -8.61 4.18
C PRO A 156 -8.83 -7.26 3.69
N VAL A 157 -8.25 -6.66 2.64
CA VAL A 157 -8.78 -5.42 2.04
C VAL A 157 -10.21 -5.63 1.52
N PHE A 158 -10.44 -6.74 0.83
CA PHE A 158 -11.77 -7.13 0.36
C PHE A 158 -12.71 -7.48 1.51
N ALA A 159 -12.23 -8.26 2.49
CA ALA A 159 -13.03 -8.77 3.60
C ALA A 159 -13.64 -7.66 4.47
N VAL A 160 -12.92 -6.55 4.70
CA VAL A 160 -13.38 -5.47 5.58
C VAL A 160 -14.40 -4.52 4.93
N CYS A 161 -14.76 -4.70 3.68
CA CYS A 161 -15.79 -3.89 3.01
C CYS A 161 -17.20 -4.18 3.55
N ASN A 162 -18.13 -3.23 3.39
CA ASN A 162 -19.51 -3.39 3.89
C ASN A 162 -20.28 -4.45 3.10
N GLN A 163 -20.09 -4.49 1.78
CA GLN A 163 -20.66 -5.46 0.86
C GLN A 163 -19.56 -5.95 -0.06
N ARG A 164 -19.60 -7.23 -0.39
CA ARG A 164 -18.51 -7.91 -1.10
C ARG A 164 -19.10 -8.78 -2.21
N TYR A 165 -19.01 -8.24 -3.41
CA TYR A 165 -19.51 -8.88 -4.62
C TYR A 165 -18.34 -9.41 -5.42
N ALA A 166 -18.55 -10.53 -6.12
CA ALA A 166 -17.51 -11.12 -6.94
C ALA A 166 -18.08 -11.70 -8.24
N ALA A 167 -17.32 -11.54 -9.31
CA ALA A 167 -17.64 -12.16 -10.58
C ALA A 167 -17.53 -13.71 -10.50
N PRO A 168 -18.30 -14.47 -11.27
CA PRO A 168 -18.35 -15.95 -11.18
C PRO A 168 -17.00 -16.65 -11.35
N GLY A 169 -16.07 -16.06 -12.11
CA GLY A 169 -14.72 -16.62 -12.33
C GLY A 169 -13.66 -16.13 -11.36
N THR A 170 -14.02 -15.40 -10.29
CA THR A 170 -13.05 -14.87 -9.35
C THR A 170 -12.39 -15.97 -8.53
N ILE A 171 -11.06 -15.92 -8.45
CA ILE A 171 -10.24 -16.86 -7.69
C ILE A 171 -9.67 -16.16 -6.46
N PHE A 172 -9.68 -16.85 -5.35
CA PHE A 172 -9.14 -16.37 -4.07
C PHE A 172 -7.94 -17.20 -3.64
N MET A 173 -6.99 -16.57 -2.90
CA MET A 173 -5.89 -17.29 -2.29
C MET A 173 -5.45 -16.67 -0.97
N VAL A 174 -5.19 -17.53 -0.01
CA VAL A 174 -4.56 -17.17 1.26
C VAL A 174 -3.29 -17.98 1.47
N HIS A 175 -2.26 -17.35 2.00
CA HIS A 175 -1.00 -17.97 2.36
C HIS A 175 -0.29 -17.18 3.46
N GLU A 176 0.70 -17.80 4.10
CA GLU A 176 1.54 -17.13 5.09
C GLU A 176 2.34 -15.99 4.44
N ALA A 177 2.51 -14.89 5.16
CA ALA A 177 3.37 -13.82 4.72
C ALA A 177 4.83 -14.31 4.64
N ALA A 178 5.58 -13.79 3.68
CA ALA A 178 7.01 -14.06 3.53
C ALA A 178 7.81 -12.77 3.64
N LEU A 179 8.96 -12.84 4.28
CA LEU A 179 9.91 -11.73 4.31
C LEU A 179 10.98 -11.94 3.23
N TRP A 180 11.23 -10.90 2.45
CA TRP A 180 12.42 -10.86 1.61
C TRP A 180 13.65 -10.64 2.48
N LYS A 181 14.63 -11.54 2.37
CA LYS A 181 15.91 -11.41 3.06
C LYS A 181 17.00 -11.07 2.07
N TRP A 182 17.79 -10.05 2.39
CA TRP A 182 19.04 -9.80 1.72
C TRP A 182 20.09 -10.79 2.20
N PRO A 183 20.98 -11.30 1.33
CA PRO A 183 22.10 -12.10 1.77
C PRO A 183 22.96 -11.31 2.76
N GLY A 184 23.19 -11.85 3.95
CA GLY A 184 23.96 -11.18 4.98
C GLY A 184 24.02 -11.98 6.28
N ARG A 185 24.74 -11.44 7.26
CA ARG A 185 24.83 -12.03 8.58
C ARG A 185 23.64 -11.58 9.42
N GLU A 186 22.90 -12.52 9.97
CA GLU A 186 21.83 -12.28 10.93
C GLU A 186 22.27 -12.69 12.33
N THR A 187 21.90 -11.93 13.33
CA THR A 187 22.08 -12.29 14.74
C THR A 187 20.86 -13.06 15.25
N ALA A 188 21.00 -13.74 16.38
CA ALA A 188 19.86 -14.41 17.02
C ALA A 188 18.76 -13.41 17.45
N SER A 189 19.11 -12.16 17.71
CA SER A 189 18.14 -11.09 18.00
C SER A 189 17.36 -10.68 16.76
N ASP A 190 18.00 -10.61 15.59
CA ASP A 190 17.32 -10.26 14.33
C ASP A 190 16.29 -11.34 13.98
N ILE A 191 16.65 -12.62 14.12
CA ILE A 191 15.74 -13.74 13.87
C ILE A 191 14.52 -13.69 14.82
N ARG A 192 14.74 -13.41 16.11
CA ARG A 192 13.63 -13.29 17.07
C ARG A 192 12.72 -12.12 16.71
N SER A 193 13.27 -10.95 16.43
CA SER A 193 12.50 -9.77 16.04
C SER A 193 11.69 -10.01 14.77
N GLN A 194 12.26 -10.69 13.77
CA GLN A 194 11.56 -11.05 12.54
C GLN A 194 10.39 -12.02 12.83
N ASN A 195 10.61 -13.04 13.67
CA ASN A 195 9.54 -13.99 14.06
C ASN A 195 8.40 -13.29 14.81
N GLU A 196 8.73 -12.35 15.70
CA GLU A 196 7.74 -11.53 16.41
C GLU A 196 6.92 -10.68 15.42
N LEU A 197 7.59 -9.99 14.50
CA LEU A 197 6.92 -9.22 13.44
C LEU A 197 5.99 -10.08 12.60
N MET A 198 6.45 -11.27 12.15
CA MET A 198 5.62 -12.19 11.36
C MET A 198 4.41 -12.67 12.14
N SER A 199 4.56 -12.93 13.43
CA SER A 199 3.46 -13.31 14.32
C SER A 199 2.41 -12.20 14.43
N LEU A 200 2.84 -10.94 14.60
CA LEU A 200 1.95 -9.77 14.64
C LEU A 200 1.22 -9.55 13.32
N LEU A 201 1.92 -9.64 12.18
CA LEU A 201 1.31 -9.52 10.85
C LEU A 201 0.24 -10.60 10.63
N ARG A 202 0.57 -11.84 10.97
CA ARG A 202 -0.34 -12.98 10.87
C ARG A 202 -1.57 -12.78 11.75
N GLU A 203 -1.38 -12.41 13.01
CA GLU A 203 -2.49 -12.16 13.94
C GLU A 203 -3.46 -11.10 13.40
N ARG A 204 -2.93 -9.98 12.91
CA ARG A 204 -3.75 -8.91 12.31
C ARG A 204 -4.48 -9.37 11.06
N TYR A 205 -3.80 -10.10 10.17
CA TYR A 205 -4.38 -10.66 8.95
C TYR A 205 -5.57 -11.58 9.29
N ILE A 206 -5.33 -12.59 10.12
CA ILE A 206 -6.34 -13.56 10.54
C ILE A 206 -7.48 -12.90 11.29
N SER A 207 -7.20 -11.95 12.18
CA SER A 207 -8.23 -11.20 12.91
C SER A 207 -9.20 -10.49 11.97
N LYS A 208 -8.71 -9.84 10.90
CA LYS A 208 -9.59 -9.19 9.91
C LYS A 208 -10.48 -10.19 9.18
N LEU A 209 -9.96 -11.36 8.83
CA LEU A 209 -10.74 -12.40 8.17
C LEU A 209 -11.79 -13.00 9.12
N THR A 210 -11.40 -13.34 10.32
CA THR A 210 -12.30 -13.91 11.34
C THR A 210 -13.44 -12.94 11.69
N ALA A 211 -13.16 -11.65 11.82
CA ALA A 211 -14.16 -10.64 12.16
C ALA A 211 -15.18 -10.37 11.03
N ASN A 212 -14.86 -10.68 9.78
CA ASN A 212 -15.66 -10.32 8.62
C ASN A 212 -16.17 -11.51 7.79
N THR A 213 -15.99 -12.75 8.29
CA THR A 213 -16.41 -13.97 7.60
C THR A 213 -17.04 -14.95 8.58
N LYS A 214 -17.51 -16.10 8.09
CA LYS A 214 -18.13 -17.16 8.90
C LYS A 214 -17.12 -18.13 9.50
N LEU A 215 -15.88 -18.15 9.00
CA LEU A 215 -14.86 -19.07 9.49
C LEU A 215 -14.22 -18.54 10.77
N ASP A 216 -13.94 -19.45 11.68
CA ASP A 216 -13.19 -19.14 12.91
C ASP A 216 -11.69 -18.94 12.66
N LYS A 217 -11.01 -18.47 13.70
CA LYS A 217 -9.56 -18.21 13.66
C LYS A 217 -8.76 -19.44 13.26
N GLY A 218 -9.05 -20.60 13.88
CA GLY A 218 -8.30 -21.84 13.63
C GLY A 218 -8.40 -22.31 12.20
N LYS A 219 -9.59 -22.15 11.59
CA LYS A 219 -9.79 -22.53 10.19
C LYS A 219 -9.04 -21.61 9.24
N TRP A 220 -9.03 -20.30 9.47
CA TRP A 220 -8.24 -19.38 8.66
C TRP A 220 -6.74 -19.65 8.80
N GLU A 221 -6.25 -19.95 10.01
CA GLU A 221 -4.85 -20.31 10.25
C GLU A 221 -4.45 -21.61 9.53
N GLU A 222 -5.34 -22.60 9.46
CA GLU A 222 -5.12 -23.83 8.69
C GLU A 222 -4.99 -23.55 7.17
N LEU A 223 -5.92 -22.75 6.64
CA LEU A 223 -5.98 -22.42 5.21
C LEU A 223 -4.75 -21.59 4.77
N GLU A 224 -4.36 -20.61 5.57
CA GLU A 224 -3.20 -19.77 5.35
C GLU A 224 -1.91 -20.60 5.29
N LYS A 225 -1.69 -21.45 6.31
CA LYS A 225 -0.51 -22.30 6.42
C LYS A 225 -0.32 -23.26 5.25
N LYS A 226 -1.42 -23.70 4.62
CA LYS A 226 -1.39 -24.62 3.47
C LYS A 226 -1.26 -23.95 2.12
N THR A 227 -1.24 -22.62 2.05
CA THR A 227 -1.38 -21.88 0.78
C THR A 227 -2.62 -22.37 0.03
N THR A 228 -3.78 -21.87 0.39
CA THR A 228 -5.04 -22.38 -0.11
C THR A 228 -5.62 -21.49 -1.20
N TRP A 229 -5.84 -22.07 -2.37
CA TRP A 229 -6.60 -21.51 -3.49
C TRP A 229 -8.06 -21.97 -3.42
N PHE A 230 -9.00 -21.08 -3.66
CA PHE A 230 -10.41 -21.42 -3.61
C PHE A 230 -11.25 -20.58 -4.57
N SER A 231 -12.38 -21.16 -4.98
CA SER A 231 -13.32 -20.54 -5.91
C SER A 231 -14.23 -19.52 -5.21
N VAL A 232 -14.96 -18.77 -6.02
CA VAL A 232 -15.95 -17.79 -5.55
C VAL A 232 -17.10 -18.45 -4.76
N GLU A 233 -17.49 -19.69 -5.12
CA GLU A 233 -18.53 -20.44 -4.42
C GLU A 233 -18.09 -20.76 -2.98
N LYS A 234 -16.86 -21.22 -2.80
CA LYS A 234 -16.29 -21.43 -1.45
C LYS A 234 -16.16 -20.11 -0.68
N ALA A 235 -15.78 -19.04 -1.35
CA ALA A 235 -15.72 -17.72 -0.73
C ALA A 235 -17.11 -17.26 -0.25
N LEU A 236 -18.17 -17.55 -0.99
CA LEU A 236 -19.56 -17.31 -0.62
C LEU A 236 -19.99 -18.17 0.58
N ASP A 237 -19.68 -19.46 0.56
CA ASP A 237 -19.99 -20.37 1.67
C ASP A 237 -19.31 -19.94 2.98
N TRP A 238 -18.07 -19.50 2.88
CA TRP A 238 -17.28 -19.01 4.02
C TRP A 238 -17.65 -17.59 4.46
N GLY A 239 -18.53 -16.92 3.72
CA GLY A 239 -18.97 -15.56 4.01
C GLY A 239 -17.90 -14.50 3.74
N LEU A 240 -16.89 -14.82 2.92
CA LEU A 240 -15.94 -13.84 2.41
C LEU A 240 -16.58 -13.02 1.25
N VAL A 241 -17.43 -13.66 0.46
CA VAL A 241 -18.28 -13.03 -0.57
C VAL A 241 -19.72 -13.03 -0.08
N ASP A 242 -20.45 -11.94 -0.31
CA ASP A 242 -21.87 -11.80 0.04
C ASP A 242 -22.77 -12.18 -1.16
N LYS A 243 -22.30 -11.97 -2.40
CA LYS A 243 -23.03 -12.26 -3.63
C LYS A 243 -22.09 -12.48 -4.81
N ILE A 244 -22.42 -13.45 -5.66
CA ILE A 244 -21.81 -13.65 -6.98
C ILE A 244 -22.66 -12.89 -8.01
N GLU A 245 -22.03 -12.04 -8.85
CA GLU A 245 -22.72 -11.18 -9.82
C GLU A 245 -21.99 -11.09 -11.17
#